data_8376158e025bc20ddbcf6a3f4271609b
#
_entry.id   8376158e025bc20ddbcf6a3f4271609b
#
_cell.length_a   1.000
_cell.length_b   1.000
_cell.length_c   1.000
_cell.angle_alpha   90.00
_cell.angle_beta   90.00
_cell.angle_gamma   90.00
#
_symmetry.space_group_name_H-M   'P 1'
#
loop_
_entity.id
_entity.type
_entity.pdbx_description
1 polymer ?
#
loop_
_entity_poly.entity_id
_entity_poly.type
_entity_poly.pdbx_seq_one_letter_code
_entity_poly.pdbx_strand_id
1 'polypeptide(L)'
;MNNNEQKIISKEARYYQKNKQKILAKAKLYYENNKERICKNSKENKKQHYKDNKELYKIKAKNWVAENKEQANENKKNWVIKNKQKINKYFREWKSLNKCKVYAWTAKRRGDLLKATPSWLSKEELNRISEFYICAEMFAIYTGEKYHVDHIIPLKGKTVNGLHVPWNLQVIPAKENLVKSNKL
;
A
#
# COMPACT_ATOMS: atom_id res chain seq x y z
N MET A 1 -53.36 38.09 19.67
CA MET A 1 -53.64 38.16 18.20
C MET A 1 -53.11 36.89 17.58
N ASN A 2 -54.02 35.93 17.25
CA ASN A 2 -53.65 34.64 16.67
C ASN A 2 -53.64 34.80 15.14
N ASN A 3 -52.47 34.83 14.55
CA ASN A 3 -52.37 34.75 13.10
C ASN A 3 -52.34 33.26 12.67
N ASN A 4 -53.55 32.73 12.41
CA ASN A 4 -53.72 31.50 11.65
C ASN A 4 -53.40 31.78 10.18
N GLU A 5 -52.14 31.72 9.78
CA GLU A 5 -51.76 31.60 8.37
C GLU A 5 -52.14 30.20 7.88
N GLN A 6 -53.36 30.06 7.34
CA GLN A 6 -53.77 28.89 6.58
C GLN A 6 -52.89 28.82 5.33
N LYS A 7 -51.82 27.94 5.35
CA LYS A 7 -51.04 27.62 4.17
C LYS A 7 -51.97 27.13 3.06
N ILE A 8 -52.19 27.95 2.03
CA ILE A 8 -52.94 27.58 0.83
C ILE A 8 -52.20 26.44 0.15
N ILE A 9 -52.67 25.22 0.33
CA ILE A 9 -52.10 24.03 -0.30
C ILE A 9 -52.49 24.07 -1.79
N SER A 10 -51.45 23.98 -2.68
CA SER A 10 -51.65 23.96 -4.13
C SER A 10 -52.57 22.82 -4.60
N LYS A 11 -53.17 22.93 -5.77
CA LYS A 11 -54.00 21.84 -6.37
C LYS A 11 -53.22 20.54 -6.52
N GLU A 12 -51.95 20.65 -6.90
CA GLU A 12 -51.02 19.51 -7.06
C GLU A 12 -50.75 18.81 -5.73
N ALA A 13 -50.55 19.59 -4.64
CA ALA A 13 -50.32 19.04 -3.31
C ALA A 13 -51.57 18.31 -2.77
N ARG A 14 -52.79 18.88 -3.01
CA ARG A 14 -54.06 18.21 -2.63
C ARG A 14 -54.26 16.91 -3.43
N TYR A 15 -53.97 16.92 -4.74
CA TYR A 15 -54.04 15.72 -5.58
C TYR A 15 -53.06 14.66 -5.09
N TYR A 16 -51.80 15.04 -4.80
CA TYR A 16 -50.79 14.14 -4.26
C TYR A 16 -51.22 13.52 -2.94
N GLN A 17 -51.71 14.31 -2.00
CA GLN A 17 -52.17 13.81 -0.70
C GLN A 17 -53.34 12.78 -0.89
N LYS A 18 -54.30 13.10 -1.73
CA LYS A 18 -55.46 12.20 -2.03
C LYS A 18 -55.03 10.88 -2.70
N ASN A 19 -53.98 10.92 -3.54
CA ASN A 19 -53.58 9.77 -4.36
C ASN A 19 -52.26 9.18 -3.92
N LYS A 20 -51.67 9.60 -2.79
CA LYS A 20 -50.31 9.25 -2.32
C LYS A 20 -50.04 7.76 -2.36
N GLN A 21 -50.91 6.95 -1.82
CA GLN A 21 -50.73 5.50 -1.79
C GLN A 21 -50.69 4.86 -3.19
N LYS A 22 -51.59 5.29 -4.11
CA LYS A 22 -51.56 4.82 -5.49
C LYS A 22 -50.32 5.22 -6.25
N ILE A 23 -49.82 6.46 -6.02
CA ILE A 23 -48.61 6.98 -6.65
C ILE A 23 -47.39 6.19 -6.14
N LEU A 24 -47.28 5.97 -4.81
CA LEU A 24 -46.19 5.21 -4.23
C LEU A 24 -46.19 3.73 -4.66
N ALA A 25 -47.38 3.09 -4.73
CA ALA A 25 -47.49 1.72 -5.23
C ALA A 25 -47.05 1.59 -6.67
N LYS A 26 -47.47 2.52 -7.56
CA LYS A 26 -46.99 2.54 -8.96
C LYS A 26 -45.50 2.77 -9.06
N ALA A 27 -44.94 3.69 -8.28
CA ALA A 27 -43.52 3.95 -8.27
C ALA A 27 -42.71 2.75 -7.78
N LYS A 28 -43.19 2.05 -6.74
CA LYS A 28 -42.57 0.82 -6.23
C LYS A 28 -42.57 -0.27 -7.29
N LEU A 29 -43.71 -0.55 -7.95
CA LEU A 29 -43.79 -1.54 -8.99
C LEU A 29 -42.89 -1.21 -10.20
N TYR A 30 -42.83 0.07 -10.60
CA TYR A 30 -41.93 0.53 -11.65
C TYR A 30 -40.49 0.29 -11.27
N TYR A 31 -40.08 0.62 -10.01
CA TYR A 31 -38.75 0.38 -9.54
C TYR A 31 -38.38 -1.11 -9.50
N GLU A 32 -39.26 -1.94 -8.99
CA GLU A 32 -39.05 -3.41 -8.95
C GLU A 32 -38.84 -3.99 -10.35
N ASN A 33 -39.69 -3.61 -11.32
CA ASN A 33 -39.60 -4.07 -12.70
C ASN A 33 -38.36 -3.54 -13.45
N ASN A 34 -37.78 -2.41 -13.02
CA ASN A 34 -36.66 -1.76 -13.71
C ASN A 34 -35.40 -1.70 -12.84
N LYS A 35 -35.35 -2.40 -11.71
CA LYS A 35 -34.28 -2.28 -10.69
C LYS A 35 -32.91 -2.48 -11.26
N GLU A 36 -32.68 -3.51 -12.07
CA GLU A 36 -31.37 -3.79 -12.65
C GLU A 36 -30.91 -2.66 -13.57
N ARG A 37 -31.79 -2.20 -14.46
CA ARG A 37 -31.50 -1.08 -15.37
C ARG A 37 -31.19 0.20 -14.62
N ILE A 38 -31.98 0.55 -13.60
CA ILE A 38 -31.79 1.75 -12.76
C ILE A 38 -30.47 1.66 -12.00
N CYS A 39 -30.17 0.49 -11.40
CA CYS A 39 -28.92 0.28 -10.67
C CYS A 39 -27.71 0.36 -11.59
N LYS A 40 -27.77 -0.22 -12.80
CA LYS A 40 -26.71 -0.16 -13.80
C LYS A 40 -26.44 1.31 -14.21
N ASN A 41 -27.47 2.01 -14.65
CA ASN A 41 -27.35 3.42 -15.07
C ASN A 41 -26.84 4.31 -13.92
N SER A 42 -27.31 4.09 -12.68
CA SER A 42 -26.81 4.84 -11.51
C SER A 42 -25.32 4.59 -11.25
N LYS A 43 -24.86 3.35 -11.41
CA LYS A 43 -23.42 3.02 -11.27
C LYS A 43 -22.58 3.68 -12.36
N GLU A 44 -23.05 3.64 -13.61
CA GLU A 44 -22.37 4.25 -14.74
C GLU A 44 -22.30 5.77 -14.60
N ASN A 45 -23.41 6.42 -14.26
CA ASN A 45 -23.46 7.86 -14.01
C ASN A 45 -22.53 8.29 -12.86
N LYS A 46 -22.53 7.54 -11.75
CA LYS A 46 -21.59 7.79 -10.62
C LYS A 46 -20.13 7.64 -11.05
N LYS A 47 -19.82 6.63 -11.86
CA LYS A 47 -18.47 6.40 -12.38
C LYS A 47 -18.03 7.54 -13.31
N GLN A 48 -18.94 8.00 -14.19
CA GLN A 48 -18.67 9.10 -15.10
C GLN A 48 -18.48 10.41 -14.32
N HIS A 49 -19.41 10.73 -13.42
CA HIS A 49 -19.31 11.91 -12.55
C HIS A 49 -17.99 11.95 -11.74
N TYR A 50 -17.55 10.77 -11.23
CA TYR A 50 -16.26 10.69 -10.54
C TYR A 50 -15.09 10.95 -11.50
N LYS A 51 -15.12 10.43 -12.73
CA LYS A 51 -14.08 10.69 -13.74
C LYS A 51 -13.98 12.18 -14.06
N ASP A 52 -15.12 12.82 -14.32
CA ASP A 52 -15.18 14.23 -14.72
C ASP A 52 -14.74 15.17 -13.59
N ASN A 53 -14.95 14.78 -12.34
CA ASN A 53 -14.63 15.59 -11.15
C ASN A 53 -13.44 15.06 -10.35
N LYS A 54 -12.63 14.17 -10.91
CA LYS A 54 -11.54 13.47 -10.19
C LYS A 54 -10.56 14.44 -9.50
N GLU A 55 -10.13 15.47 -10.21
CA GLU A 55 -9.17 16.43 -9.66
C GLU A 55 -9.79 17.28 -8.54
N LEU A 56 -11.05 17.66 -8.67
CA LEU A 56 -11.78 18.36 -7.63
C LEU A 56 -11.89 17.49 -6.35
N TYR A 57 -12.16 16.19 -6.48
CA TYR A 57 -12.19 15.28 -5.34
C TYR A 57 -10.83 15.13 -4.67
N LYS A 58 -9.74 15.09 -5.44
CA LYS A 58 -8.39 15.05 -4.89
C LYS A 58 -8.05 16.31 -4.10
N ILE A 59 -8.40 17.49 -4.65
CA ILE A 59 -8.17 18.77 -3.97
C ILE A 59 -8.97 18.82 -2.67
N LYS A 60 -10.27 18.49 -2.71
CA LYS A 60 -11.12 18.45 -1.51
C LYS A 60 -10.56 17.49 -0.45
N ALA A 61 -10.12 16.29 -0.84
CA ALA A 61 -9.53 15.33 0.09
C ALA A 61 -8.22 15.85 0.70
N LYS A 62 -7.35 16.49 -0.10
CA LYS A 62 -6.10 17.08 0.38
C LYS A 62 -6.37 18.21 1.39
N ASN A 63 -7.31 19.10 1.07
CA ASN A 63 -7.67 20.20 1.96
C ASN A 63 -8.26 19.68 3.27
N TRP A 64 -9.18 18.70 3.20
CA TRP A 64 -9.74 18.09 4.40
C TRP A 64 -8.67 17.48 5.31
N VAL A 65 -7.68 16.75 4.74
CA VAL A 65 -6.56 16.18 5.51
C VAL A 65 -5.69 17.28 6.13
N ALA A 66 -5.47 18.41 5.43
CA ALA A 66 -4.70 19.54 5.95
C ALA A 66 -5.40 20.19 7.14
N GLU A 67 -6.72 20.40 7.02
CA GLU A 67 -7.56 21.02 8.07
C GLU A 67 -7.81 20.08 9.26
N ASN A 68 -7.86 18.76 9.03
CA ASN A 68 -8.23 17.74 10.02
C ASN A 68 -7.09 16.73 10.28
N LYS A 69 -5.85 17.20 10.40
CA LYS A 69 -4.64 16.38 10.48
C LYS A 69 -4.67 15.35 11.62
N GLU A 70 -5.13 15.74 12.79
CA GLU A 70 -5.20 14.85 13.96
C GLU A 70 -6.22 13.74 13.74
N GLN A 71 -7.43 14.09 13.30
CA GLN A 71 -8.48 13.11 12.99
C GLN A 71 -8.06 12.15 11.87
N ALA A 72 -7.40 12.65 10.83
CA ALA A 72 -6.88 11.81 9.74
C ALA A 72 -5.83 10.80 10.25
N ASN A 73 -4.93 11.23 11.15
CA ASN A 73 -3.93 10.36 11.77
C ASN A 73 -4.58 9.31 12.69
N GLU A 74 -5.58 9.70 13.47
CA GLU A 74 -6.33 8.78 14.32
C GLU A 74 -7.09 7.75 13.50
N ASN A 75 -7.80 8.18 12.47
CA ASN A 75 -8.49 7.28 11.53
C ASN A 75 -7.53 6.27 10.90
N LYS A 76 -6.31 6.71 10.50
CA LYS A 76 -5.26 5.84 9.97
C LYS A 76 -4.80 4.82 11.02
N LYS A 77 -4.55 5.24 12.26
CA LYS A 77 -4.16 4.33 13.36
C LYS A 77 -5.25 3.28 13.59
N ASN A 78 -6.49 3.71 13.71
CA ASN A 78 -7.64 2.83 13.94
C ASN A 78 -7.83 1.83 12.79
N TRP A 79 -7.65 2.27 11.53
CA TRP A 79 -7.70 1.38 10.39
C TRP A 79 -6.58 0.32 10.41
N VAL A 80 -5.34 0.72 10.75
CA VAL A 80 -4.20 -0.20 10.88
C VAL A 80 -4.46 -1.24 11.98
N ILE A 81 -4.96 -0.83 13.14
CA ILE A 81 -5.30 -1.74 14.25
C ILE A 81 -6.37 -2.74 13.79
N LYS A 82 -7.46 -2.24 13.21
CA LYS A 82 -8.58 -3.08 12.73
C LYS A 82 -8.15 -4.07 11.62
N ASN A 83 -7.18 -3.70 10.79
CA ASN A 83 -6.73 -4.52 9.66
C ASN A 83 -5.39 -5.23 9.91
N LYS A 84 -4.87 -5.25 11.15
CA LYS A 84 -3.53 -5.78 11.50
C LYS A 84 -3.27 -7.19 10.95
N GLN A 85 -4.23 -8.10 11.08
CA GLN A 85 -4.09 -9.47 10.59
C GLN A 85 -3.96 -9.52 9.06
N LYS A 86 -4.79 -8.75 8.34
CA LYS A 86 -4.76 -8.63 6.88
C LYS A 86 -3.43 -8.08 6.39
N ILE A 87 -2.96 -7.01 7.03
CA ILE A 87 -1.68 -6.36 6.74
C ILE A 87 -0.53 -7.34 6.96
N ASN A 88 -0.51 -8.03 8.11
CA ASN A 88 0.55 -8.99 8.43
C ASN A 88 0.54 -10.20 7.47
N LYS A 89 -0.63 -10.68 7.05
CA LYS A 89 -0.74 -11.74 6.04
C LYS A 89 -0.15 -11.26 4.71
N TYR A 90 -0.58 -10.10 4.22
CA TYR A 90 -0.05 -9.50 2.99
C TYR A 90 1.48 -9.33 3.02
N PHE A 91 2.04 -8.79 4.12
CA PHE A 91 3.50 -8.63 4.24
C PHE A 91 4.26 -9.95 4.30
N ARG A 92 3.71 -10.99 4.93
CA ARG A 92 4.32 -12.33 4.92
C ARG A 92 4.38 -12.90 3.52
N GLU A 93 3.28 -12.85 2.79
CA GLU A 93 3.20 -13.32 1.41
C GLU A 93 4.14 -12.52 0.50
N TRP A 94 4.12 -11.20 0.61
CA TRP A 94 5.01 -10.33 -0.17
C TRP A 94 6.48 -10.62 0.12
N LYS A 95 6.88 -10.77 1.38
CA LYS A 95 8.27 -11.12 1.77
C LYS A 95 8.68 -12.48 1.23
N SER A 96 7.79 -13.45 1.22
CA SER A 96 8.04 -14.78 0.66
C SER A 96 8.36 -14.70 -0.83
N LEU A 97 7.63 -13.89 -1.59
CA LEU A 97 7.82 -13.69 -3.04
C LEU A 97 9.00 -12.76 -3.38
N ASN A 98 9.49 -11.98 -2.43
CA ASN A 98 10.52 -10.95 -2.66
C ASN A 98 11.75 -11.13 -1.75
N LYS A 99 12.17 -12.36 -1.50
CA LYS A 99 13.25 -12.69 -0.55
C LYS A 99 14.53 -11.92 -0.84
N CYS A 100 15.00 -11.90 -2.10
CA CYS A 100 16.22 -11.20 -2.50
C CYS A 100 16.19 -9.72 -2.11
N LYS A 101 15.06 -9.02 -2.38
CA LYS A 101 14.88 -7.62 -2.00
C LYS A 101 14.91 -7.42 -0.49
N VAL A 102 14.26 -8.31 0.27
CA VAL A 102 14.25 -8.25 1.74
C VAL A 102 15.65 -8.45 2.30
N TYR A 103 16.42 -9.37 1.75
CA TYR A 103 17.81 -9.60 2.17
C TYR A 103 18.71 -8.40 1.85
N ALA A 104 18.63 -7.87 0.63
CA ALA A 104 19.37 -6.66 0.23
C ALA A 104 19.05 -5.46 1.14
N TRP A 105 17.77 -5.19 1.43
CA TRP A 105 17.37 -4.11 2.34
C TRP A 105 17.86 -4.33 3.77
N THR A 106 17.86 -5.59 4.23
CA THR A 106 18.36 -5.92 5.58
C THR A 106 19.87 -5.70 5.68
N ALA A 107 20.61 -6.07 4.62
CA ALA A 107 22.04 -5.86 4.56
C ALA A 107 22.38 -4.36 4.45
N LYS A 108 21.70 -3.62 3.60
CA LYS A 108 21.84 -2.16 3.51
C LYS A 108 21.61 -1.50 4.86
N ARG A 109 20.52 -1.84 5.55
CA ARG A 109 20.24 -1.29 6.89
C ARG A 109 21.38 -1.58 7.90
N ARG A 110 21.96 -2.80 7.86
CA ARG A 110 23.11 -3.13 8.72
C ARG A 110 24.33 -2.30 8.35
N GLY A 111 24.64 -2.15 7.06
CA GLY A 111 25.72 -1.30 6.57
C GLY A 111 25.54 0.15 6.98
N ASP A 112 24.35 0.70 6.86
CA ASP A 112 24.03 2.08 7.26
C ASP A 112 24.19 2.28 8.79
N LEU A 113 23.71 1.32 9.61
CA LEU A 113 23.88 1.36 11.07
C LEU A 113 25.35 1.34 11.51
N LEU A 114 26.20 0.63 10.76
CA LEU A 114 27.65 0.58 11.00
C LEU A 114 28.40 1.73 10.32
N LYS A 115 27.70 2.65 9.65
CA LYS A 115 28.26 3.71 8.80
C LYS A 115 29.21 3.17 7.72
N ALA A 116 28.96 1.93 7.28
CA ALA A 116 29.77 1.23 6.31
C ALA A 116 29.30 1.43 4.86
N THR A 117 28.13 2.02 4.64
CA THR A 117 27.64 2.38 3.32
C THR A 117 28.07 3.81 3.01
N PRO A 118 29.02 4.03 2.06
CA PRO A 118 29.46 5.37 1.72
C PRO A 118 28.36 6.20 1.04
N SER A 119 28.32 7.50 1.36
CA SER A 119 27.34 8.42 0.79
C SER A 119 27.60 8.77 -0.69
N TRP A 120 28.77 8.50 -1.20
CA TRP A 120 29.17 8.74 -2.59
C TRP A 120 28.81 7.59 -3.55
N LEU A 121 28.27 6.45 -3.04
CA LEU A 121 27.77 5.38 -3.91
C LEU A 121 26.66 5.87 -4.84
N SER A 122 26.84 5.61 -6.12
CA SER A 122 25.83 5.88 -7.14
C SER A 122 24.60 4.96 -6.97
N LYS A 123 23.52 5.35 -7.61
CA LYS A 123 22.29 4.53 -7.61
C LYS A 123 22.51 3.20 -8.34
N GLU A 124 23.33 3.19 -9.36
CA GLU A 124 23.72 2.02 -10.14
C GLU A 124 24.51 1.03 -9.26
N GLU A 125 25.45 1.51 -8.46
CA GLU A 125 26.23 0.69 -7.53
C GLU A 125 25.36 0.12 -6.41
N LEU A 126 24.39 0.89 -5.90
CA LEU A 126 23.41 0.40 -4.94
C LEU A 126 22.50 -0.69 -5.55
N ASN A 127 22.16 -0.59 -6.84
CA ASN A 127 21.41 -1.63 -7.54
C ASN A 127 22.26 -2.90 -7.71
N ARG A 128 23.55 -2.79 -8.04
CA ARG A 128 24.48 -3.92 -8.11
C ARG A 128 24.54 -4.72 -6.81
N ILE A 129 24.49 -4.08 -5.65
CA ILE A 129 24.39 -4.79 -4.37
C ILE A 129 23.18 -5.74 -4.35
N SER A 130 22.03 -5.31 -4.90
CA SER A 130 20.82 -6.13 -4.95
C SER A 130 20.98 -7.34 -5.89
N GLU A 131 21.79 -7.20 -6.96
CA GLU A 131 22.06 -8.28 -7.92
C GLU A 131 22.80 -9.47 -7.28
N PHE A 132 23.70 -9.22 -6.31
CA PHE A 132 24.36 -10.31 -5.57
C PHE A 132 23.34 -11.22 -4.87
N TYR A 133 22.25 -10.67 -4.34
CA TYR A 133 21.20 -11.47 -3.69
C TYR A 133 20.37 -12.27 -4.68
N ILE A 134 20.19 -11.75 -5.89
CA ILE A 134 19.56 -12.48 -7.00
C ILE A 134 20.48 -13.63 -7.43
N CYS A 135 21.77 -13.38 -7.62
CA CYS A 135 22.75 -14.41 -7.96
C CYS A 135 22.81 -15.52 -6.90
N ALA A 136 22.80 -15.18 -5.62
CA ALA A 136 22.80 -16.18 -4.54
C ALA A 136 21.57 -17.10 -4.61
N GLU A 137 20.39 -16.57 -4.92
CA GLU A 137 19.17 -17.38 -5.09
C GLU A 137 19.24 -18.23 -6.37
N MET A 138 19.77 -17.70 -7.48
CA MET A 138 19.96 -18.45 -8.73
C MET A 138 20.93 -19.64 -8.52
N PHE A 139 22.06 -19.41 -7.85
CA PHE A 139 22.99 -20.48 -7.50
C PHE A 139 22.34 -21.53 -6.62
N ALA A 140 21.53 -21.10 -5.64
CA ALA A 140 20.82 -22.02 -4.76
C ALA A 140 19.81 -22.89 -5.53
N ILE A 141 19.11 -22.34 -6.51
CA ILE A 141 18.19 -23.09 -7.38
C ILE A 141 18.95 -24.08 -8.26
N TYR A 142 20.06 -23.62 -8.86
CA TYR A 142 20.84 -24.46 -9.80
C TYR A 142 21.57 -25.60 -9.11
N THR A 143 22.17 -25.36 -7.95
CA THR A 143 22.99 -26.36 -7.24
C THR A 143 22.23 -27.20 -6.21
N GLY A 144 21.03 -26.74 -5.81
CA GLY A 144 20.29 -27.31 -4.67
C GLY A 144 20.91 -26.97 -3.30
N GLU A 145 22.01 -26.22 -3.24
CA GLU A 145 22.67 -25.77 -2.02
C GLU A 145 22.32 -24.32 -1.68
N LYS A 146 22.43 -23.99 -0.40
CA LYS A 146 22.18 -22.62 0.05
C LYS A 146 23.41 -21.76 -0.13
N TYR A 147 23.25 -20.58 -0.75
CA TYR A 147 24.28 -19.56 -0.91
C TYR A 147 23.98 -18.33 -0.06
N HIS A 148 25.04 -17.65 0.37
CA HIS A 148 24.98 -16.39 1.11
C HIS A 148 25.74 -15.30 0.35
N VAL A 149 25.26 -14.07 0.48
CA VAL A 149 26.04 -12.88 0.13
C VAL A 149 26.83 -12.47 1.37
N ASP A 150 28.14 -12.45 1.23
CA ASP A 150 29.08 -12.16 2.30
C ASP A 150 29.99 -10.98 1.92
N HIS A 151 30.60 -10.32 2.89
CA HIS A 151 31.61 -9.30 2.66
C HIS A 151 33.00 -9.92 2.63
N ILE A 152 33.77 -9.69 1.55
CA ILE A 152 35.16 -10.14 1.43
C ILE A 152 35.94 -9.66 2.66
N ILE A 153 35.91 -8.34 2.92
CA ILE A 153 36.39 -7.72 4.16
C ILE A 153 35.18 -7.51 5.06
N PRO A 154 35.12 -8.14 6.24
CA PRO A 154 33.98 -8.04 7.15
C PRO A 154 33.66 -6.60 7.54
N LEU A 155 32.38 -6.22 7.63
CA LEU A 155 31.95 -4.90 8.09
C LEU A 155 32.39 -4.61 9.54
N LYS A 156 32.59 -5.65 10.35
CA LYS A 156 33.06 -5.58 11.72
C LYS A 156 34.13 -6.66 11.94
N GLY A 157 35.31 -6.43 11.42
CA GLY A 157 36.48 -7.30 11.61
C GLY A 157 37.24 -6.98 12.90
N LYS A 158 38.22 -7.85 13.25
CA LYS A 158 39.10 -7.62 14.42
C LYS A 158 40.15 -6.55 14.16
N THR A 159 40.71 -6.54 12.96
CA THR A 159 41.82 -5.69 12.55
C THR A 159 41.43 -4.60 11.57
N VAL A 160 40.46 -4.90 10.70
CA VAL A 160 40.03 -3.98 9.63
C VAL A 160 38.50 -4.11 9.44
N ASN A 161 37.86 -3.01 9.10
CA ASN A 161 36.44 -2.95 8.78
C ASN A 161 36.27 -2.65 7.28
N GLY A 162 35.50 -3.48 6.60
CA GLY A 162 35.15 -3.28 5.20
C GLY A 162 33.98 -2.31 5.01
N LEU A 163 33.72 -1.97 3.75
CA LEU A 163 32.58 -1.14 3.34
C LEU A 163 31.48 -2.01 2.74
N HIS A 164 30.25 -1.53 2.84
CA HIS A 164 29.10 -2.15 2.16
C HIS A 164 29.00 -1.60 0.72
N VAL A 165 29.83 -2.14 -0.15
CA VAL A 165 30.01 -1.73 -1.55
C VAL A 165 30.04 -2.97 -2.46
N PRO A 166 29.65 -2.88 -3.76
CA PRO A 166 29.58 -4.05 -4.65
C PRO A 166 30.87 -4.85 -4.72
N TRP A 167 32.01 -4.19 -4.81
CA TRP A 167 33.35 -4.84 -4.93
C TRP A 167 33.87 -5.46 -3.64
N ASN A 168 33.17 -5.27 -2.53
CA ASN A 168 33.43 -5.95 -1.25
C ASN A 168 32.43 -7.08 -0.98
N LEU A 169 31.59 -7.45 -1.96
CA LEU A 169 30.63 -8.53 -1.84
C LEU A 169 31.04 -9.75 -2.65
N GLN A 170 30.71 -10.93 -2.15
CA GLN A 170 30.88 -12.21 -2.81
C GLN A 170 29.68 -13.11 -2.54
N VAL A 171 29.41 -14.05 -3.47
CA VAL A 171 28.40 -15.10 -3.31
C VAL A 171 29.13 -16.41 -3.03
N ILE A 172 28.94 -16.99 -1.85
CA ILE A 172 29.60 -18.23 -1.41
C ILE A 172 28.60 -19.21 -0.81
N PRO A 173 28.90 -20.52 -0.84
CA PRO A 173 28.10 -21.51 -0.15
C PRO A 173 27.89 -21.16 1.32
N ALA A 174 26.69 -21.40 1.84
CA ALA A 174 26.35 -21.07 3.22
C ALA A 174 27.30 -21.73 4.24
N LYS A 175 27.77 -22.93 3.95
CA LYS A 175 28.73 -23.67 4.79
C LYS A 175 30.09 -22.92 4.90
N GLU A 176 30.62 -22.46 3.77
CA GLU A 176 31.87 -21.69 3.71
C GLU A 176 31.72 -20.35 4.46
N ASN A 177 30.59 -19.66 4.27
CA ASN A 177 30.33 -18.41 4.99
C ASN A 177 30.32 -18.61 6.52
N LEU A 178 29.76 -19.70 7.00
CA LEU A 178 29.77 -20.02 8.44
C LEU A 178 31.18 -20.26 8.98
N VAL A 179 32.04 -20.95 8.22
CA VAL A 179 33.46 -21.20 8.58
C VAL A 179 34.26 -19.89 8.55
N LYS A 180 34.06 -19.08 7.49
CA LYS A 180 34.74 -17.78 7.36
C LYS A 180 34.39 -16.83 8.52
N SER A 181 33.12 -16.75 8.91
CA SER A 181 32.65 -15.83 9.96
C SER A 181 33.16 -14.39 9.71
N ASN A 182 33.72 -13.71 10.70
CA ASN A 182 34.28 -12.34 10.59
C ASN A 182 35.82 -12.36 10.36
N LYS A 183 36.35 -13.43 9.75
CA LYS A 183 37.75 -13.50 9.35
C LYS A 183 37.95 -12.93 7.94
N LEU A 184 39.16 -12.52 7.62
CA LEU A 184 39.59 -12.18 6.26
C LEU A 184 39.75 -13.46 5.44
#